data_b5a645b6addddea5a95d8bc4cb5d1016
#
_entry.id   b5a645b6addddea5a95d8bc4cb5d1016
#
_cell.length_a   1.000
_cell.length_b   1.000
_cell.length_c   1.000
_cell.angle_alpha   90.00
_cell.angle_beta   90.00
_cell.angle_gamma   90.00
#
_symmetry.space_group_name_H-M   'P 1'
#
loop_
_entity.id
_entity.type
_entity.pdbx_description
1 polymer ?
#
loop_
_entity_poly.entity_id
_entity_poly.type
_entity_poly.pdbx_seq_one_letter_code
_entity_poly.pdbx_strand_id
1 'polypeptide(L)'
;YEAIAKYLAKAVREKKRANLLDCFVSFTGSGYNSECLLAWMDERLALTENFPLAWKNSRTAKFLNFRMEDYMKYRLFDELQRDEMDVMLFHEHGAPDRQYICDGPAPAGLQGYMNYIKSSIYSFVKREIERKKGTPEEIMAYFTKEYALGSDFFKDFSMEKIAEQNSLERLKTGIVLEDLKELKTNPRFVMFDACYNGSFHEDGYIAG
;
A
#
# COMPACT_ATOMS: atom_id res chain seq x y z
N TYR A 1 -14.30 12.72 -20.75
CA TYR A 1 -15.28 11.85 -21.45
C TYR A 1 -14.63 10.62 -22.10
N GLU A 2 -13.41 10.71 -22.63
CA GLU A 2 -12.74 9.58 -23.30
C GLU A 2 -12.48 8.39 -22.35
N ALA A 3 -12.01 8.64 -21.13
CA ALA A 3 -11.80 7.62 -20.11
C ALA A 3 -13.10 6.90 -19.74
N ILE A 4 -14.19 7.64 -19.59
CA ILE A 4 -15.54 7.09 -19.33
C ILE A 4 -15.99 6.20 -20.48
N ALA A 5 -15.81 6.65 -21.74
CA ALA A 5 -16.17 5.86 -22.90
C ALA A 5 -15.36 4.56 -23.00
N LYS A 6 -14.07 4.61 -22.73
CA LYS A 6 -13.19 3.42 -22.65
C LYS A 6 -13.64 2.46 -21.57
N TYR A 7 -13.96 2.99 -20.37
CA TYR A 7 -14.47 2.18 -19.27
C TYR A 7 -15.79 1.49 -19.63
N LEU A 8 -16.77 2.23 -20.16
CA LEU A 8 -18.05 1.68 -20.57
C LEU A 8 -17.91 0.61 -21.67
N ALA A 9 -17.04 0.84 -22.65
CA ALA A 9 -16.75 -0.14 -23.69
C ALA A 9 -16.13 -1.42 -23.12
N LYS A 10 -15.19 -1.30 -22.15
CA LYS A 10 -14.64 -2.44 -21.41
C LYS A 10 -15.74 -3.16 -20.64
N ALA A 11 -16.54 -2.45 -19.86
CA ALA A 11 -17.60 -3.03 -19.04
C ALA A 11 -18.63 -3.80 -19.89
N VAL A 12 -19.06 -3.26 -21.03
CA VAL A 12 -19.97 -3.94 -21.96
C VAL A 12 -19.36 -5.20 -22.56
N ARG A 13 -18.08 -5.13 -22.94
CA ARG A 13 -17.35 -6.30 -23.46
C ARG A 13 -17.26 -7.41 -22.43
N GLU A 14 -16.86 -7.08 -21.21
CA GLU A 14 -16.69 -8.05 -20.13
C GLU A 14 -18.03 -8.64 -19.67
N LYS A 15 -19.11 -7.84 -19.66
CA LYS A 15 -20.45 -8.34 -19.36
C LYS A 15 -20.96 -9.36 -20.37
N LYS A 16 -20.55 -9.24 -21.64
CA LYS A 16 -20.89 -10.18 -22.71
C LYS A 16 -20.03 -11.44 -22.72
N ARG A 17 -18.87 -11.39 -22.08
CA ARG A 17 -17.93 -12.52 -22.03
C ARG A 17 -18.44 -13.54 -21.02
N ALA A 18 -18.62 -14.80 -21.45
CA ALA A 18 -18.87 -15.90 -20.54
C ALA A 18 -17.63 -16.11 -19.66
N ASN A 19 -17.79 -15.96 -18.36
CA ASN A 19 -16.71 -16.12 -17.40
C ASN A 19 -17.29 -16.63 -16.05
N LEU A 20 -16.60 -17.57 -15.44
CA LEU A 20 -17.01 -18.21 -14.19
C LEU A 20 -16.53 -17.43 -12.96
N LEU A 21 -15.81 -16.31 -13.11
CA LEU A 21 -15.13 -15.60 -12.05
C LEU A 21 -14.23 -16.53 -11.21
N ASP A 22 -13.40 -17.29 -11.92
CA ASP A 22 -12.60 -18.37 -11.34
C ASP A 22 -11.12 -18.00 -11.20
N CYS A 23 -10.74 -16.78 -11.58
CA CYS A 23 -9.39 -16.26 -11.41
C CYS A 23 -9.38 -15.04 -10.50
N PHE A 24 -8.89 -15.22 -9.28
CA PHE A 24 -8.80 -14.09 -8.36
C PHE A 24 -7.57 -14.11 -7.45
N VAL A 25 -7.25 -12.93 -6.92
CA VAL A 25 -6.24 -12.70 -5.91
C VAL A 25 -6.86 -11.93 -4.74
N SER A 26 -6.66 -12.40 -3.54
CA SER A 26 -6.87 -11.64 -2.31
C SER A 26 -5.51 -11.33 -1.69
N PHE A 27 -5.27 -10.07 -1.42
CA PHE A 27 -4.02 -9.57 -0.88
C PHE A 27 -4.26 -8.80 0.43
N THR A 28 -3.37 -8.99 1.41
CA THR A 28 -3.29 -8.12 2.58
C THR A 28 -1.96 -7.39 2.64
N GLY A 29 -2.05 -6.06 2.70
CA GLY A 29 -0.90 -5.18 2.83
C GLY A 29 -0.34 -5.09 4.23
N SER A 30 0.73 -4.31 4.39
CA SER A 30 1.28 -4.04 5.71
C SER A 30 0.27 -3.25 6.54
N GLY A 31 0.02 -3.75 7.73
CA GLY A 31 -0.76 -3.08 8.75
C GLY A 31 0.11 -2.95 10.00
N TYR A 32 -0.04 -1.85 10.69
CA TYR A 32 0.67 -1.64 11.97
C TYR A 32 0.34 -2.72 12.99
N ASN A 33 -0.73 -3.46 12.78
CA ASN A 33 -1.20 -4.51 13.65
C ASN A 33 -1.68 -5.71 12.82
N SER A 34 -2.15 -6.72 13.51
CA SER A 34 -2.79 -7.89 12.94
C SER A 34 -4.15 -7.61 12.27
N GLU A 35 -4.64 -6.38 12.26
CA GLU A 35 -5.99 -6.02 11.80
C GLU A 35 -6.23 -6.39 10.34
N CYS A 36 -5.38 -5.92 9.43
CA CYS A 36 -5.49 -6.27 8.02
C CYS A 36 -5.37 -7.79 7.81
N LEU A 37 -4.48 -8.44 8.56
CA LEU A 37 -4.29 -9.88 8.46
C LEU A 37 -5.51 -10.66 8.97
N LEU A 38 -6.16 -10.22 10.05
CA LEU A 38 -7.38 -10.83 10.57
C LEU A 38 -8.53 -10.69 9.58
N ALA A 39 -8.78 -9.48 9.07
CA ALA A 39 -9.80 -9.23 8.06
C ALA A 39 -9.59 -10.10 6.81
N TRP A 40 -8.34 -10.22 6.36
CA TRP A 40 -7.98 -11.07 5.24
C TRP A 40 -8.23 -12.58 5.52
N MET A 41 -7.99 -13.04 6.75
CA MET A 41 -8.27 -14.43 7.14
C MET A 41 -9.77 -14.73 7.12
N ASP A 42 -10.59 -13.81 7.61
CA ASP A 42 -12.06 -13.94 7.61
C ASP A 42 -12.60 -13.91 6.18
N GLU A 43 -12.11 -13.01 5.34
CA GLU A 43 -12.47 -12.96 3.92
C GLU A 43 -12.05 -14.23 3.18
N ARG A 44 -10.86 -14.74 3.46
CA ARG A 44 -10.41 -15.99 2.86
C ARG A 44 -11.38 -17.12 3.11
N LEU A 45 -11.92 -17.21 4.34
CA LEU A 45 -12.94 -18.21 4.68
C LEU A 45 -14.21 -17.97 3.89
N ALA A 46 -14.74 -16.75 3.89
CA ALA A 46 -15.94 -16.38 3.17
C ALA A 46 -15.83 -16.62 1.66
N LEU A 47 -14.69 -16.30 1.06
CA LEU A 47 -14.43 -16.57 -0.36
C LEU A 47 -14.38 -18.07 -0.67
N THR A 48 -13.77 -18.87 0.22
CA THR A 48 -13.70 -20.32 0.08
C THR A 48 -15.09 -20.96 0.06
N GLU A 49 -16.00 -20.45 0.89
CA GLU A 49 -17.35 -20.96 0.99
C GLU A 49 -18.26 -20.51 -0.17
N ASN A 50 -18.12 -19.27 -0.61
CA ASN A 50 -19.03 -18.67 -1.59
C ASN A 50 -18.55 -18.80 -3.04
N PHE A 51 -17.26 -19.03 -3.28
CA PHE A 51 -16.68 -19.19 -4.61
C PHE A 51 -15.92 -20.51 -4.77
N PRO A 52 -16.60 -21.66 -4.60
CA PRO A 52 -15.92 -22.96 -4.57
C PRO A 52 -15.24 -23.34 -5.90
N LEU A 53 -15.67 -22.77 -7.03
CA LEU A 53 -15.04 -23.02 -8.33
C LEU A 53 -13.64 -22.44 -8.44
N ALA A 54 -13.41 -21.26 -7.85
CA ALA A 54 -12.10 -20.65 -7.78
C ALA A 54 -11.10 -21.50 -6.97
N TRP A 55 -11.58 -22.25 -5.98
CA TRP A 55 -10.76 -23.12 -5.15
C TRP A 55 -10.41 -24.46 -5.78
N LYS A 56 -11.24 -24.97 -6.66
CA LYS A 56 -10.97 -26.22 -7.37
C LYS A 56 -9.78 -26.10 -8.32
N ASN A 57 -9.48 -24.89 -8.74
CA ASN A 57 -8.33 -24.59 -9.58
C ASN A 57 -7.31 -23.74 -8.81
N SER A 58 -6.36 -24.39 -8.13
CA SER A 58 -5.33 -23.73 -7.33
C SER A 58 -4.42 -22.77 -8.11
N ARG A 59 -4.46 -22.78 -9.46
CA ARG A 59 -3.74 -21.85 -10.30
C ARG A 59 -4.43 -20.51 -10.46
N THR A 60 -5.72 -20.44 -10.15
CA THR A 60 -6.56 -19.26 -10.36
C THR A 60 -6.96 -18.56 -9.07
N ALA A 61 -6.72 -19.17 -7.90
CA ALA A 61 -7.00 -18.57 -6.60
C ALA A 61 -5.71 -18.39 -5.81
N LYS A 62 -5.38 -17.14 -5.47
CA LYS A 62 -4.17 -16.80 -4.71
C LYS A 62 -4.50 -15.96 -3.51
N PHE A 63 -3.89 -16.30 -2.38
CA PHE A 63 -3.89 -15.51 -1.15
C PHE A 63 -2.47 -15.04 -0.89
N LEU A 64 -2.26 -13.75 -1.03
CA LEU A 64 -0.97 -13.12 -0.87
C LEU A 64 -0.96 -12.23 0.36
N ASN A 65 0.17 -12.10 1.01
CA ASN A 65 0.37 -11.11 2.06
C ASN A 65 1.74 -10.45 1.93
N PHE A 66 1.87 -9.27 2.51
CA PHE A 66 3.07 -8.43 2.42
C PHE A 66 4.37 -9.07 2.92
N ARG A 67 4.28 -10.16 3.71
CA ARG A 67 5.46 -10.86 4.25
C ARG A 67 6.00 -11.94 3.32
N MET A 68 5.30 -12.26 2.26
CA MET A 68 5.72 -13.36 1.37
C MET A 68 6.91 -12.98 0.50
N GLU A 69 7.00 -11.71 0.08
CA GLU A 69 8.05 -11.22 -0.84
C GLU A 69 8.45 -9.79 -0.49
N ASP A 70 9.74 -9.48 -0.50
CA ASP A 70 10.27 -8.13 -0.27
C ASP A 70 9.80 -7.12 -1.35
N TYR A 71 9.49 -7.63 -2.53
CA TYR A 71 9.04 -6.84 -3.68
C TYR A 71 7.58 -7.12 -4.05
N MET A 72 6.73 -7.32 -3.06
CA MET A 72 5.31 -7.64 -3.24
C MET A 72 4.58 -6.67 -4.17
N LYS A 73 4.95 -5.39 -4.19
CA LYS A 73 4.41 -4.40 -5.11
C LYS A 73 4.49 -4.85 -6.57
N TYR A 74 5.64 -5.31 -7.01
CA TYR A 74 5.84 -5.76 -8.41
C TYR A 74 5.10 -7.05 -8.69
N ARG A 75 5.02 -7.94 -7.69
CA ARG A 75 4.21 -9.15 -7.78
C ARG A 75 2.73 -8.82 -8.01
N LEU A 76 2.20 -7.82 -7.33
CA LEU A 76 0.83 -7.37 -7.50
C LEU A 76 0.62 -6.70 -8.87
N PHE A 77 1.62 -6.01 -9.40
CA PHE A 77 1.57 -5.45 -10.74
C PHE A 77 1.49 -6.54 -11.81
N ASP A 78 2.21 -7.65 -11.66
CA ASP A 78 2.09 -8.80 -12.55
C ASP A 78 0.67 -9.38 -12.51
N GLU A 79 0.07 -9.51 -11.33
CA GLU A 79 -1.30 -10.00 -11.21
C GLU A 79 -2.33 -8.98 -11.77
N LEU A 80 -2.13 -7.67 -11.57
CA LEU A 80 -2.99 -6.63 -12.15
C LEU A 80 -2.97 -6.61 -13.68
N GLN A 81 -1.89 -7.02 -14.30
CA GLN A 81 -1.73 -7.05 -15.75
C GLN A 81 -2.09 -8.40 -16.38
N ARG A 82 -2.42 -9.38 -15.59
CA ARG A 82 -2.74 -10.73 -16.05
C ARG A 82 -4.06 -10.74 -16.82
N ASP A 83 -4.06 -11.25 -18.05
CA ASP A 83 -5.22 -11.22 -18.96
C ASP A 83 -6.45 -11.97 -18.43
N GLU A 84 -6.24 -13.03 -17.64
CA GLU A 84 -7.32 -13.87 -17.12
C GLU A 84 -7.84 -13.41 -15.75
N MET A 85 -7.27 -12.34 -15.19
CA MET A 85 -7.63 -11.88 -13.86
C MET A 85 -9.07 -11.37 -13.81
N ASP A 86 -9.87 -11.97 -12.97
CA ASP A 86 -11.26 -11.56 -12.76
C ASP A 86 -11.40 -10.58 -11.61
N VAL A 87 -10.90 -10.93 -10.45
CA VAL A 87 -11.11 -10.17 -9.21
C VAL A 87 -9.81 -10.02 -8.45
N MET A 88 -9.51 -8.81 -8.05
CA MET A 88 -8.46 -8.52 -7.07
C MET A 88 -9.02 -7.77 -5.88
N LEU A 89 -8.74 -8.28 -4.69
CA LEU A 89 -9.16 -7.72 -3.42
C LEU A 89 -7.92 -7.34 -2.62
N PHE A 90 -7.92 -6.12 -2.10
CA PHE A 90 -6.82 -5.57 -1.33
C PHE A 90 -7.33 -5.16 0.04
N HIS A 91 -6.78 -5.76 1.11
CA HIS A 91 -7.00 -5.37 2.50
C HIS A 91 -5.74 -4.75 3.04
N GLU A 92 -5.76 -3.43 3.26
CA GLU A 92 -4.55 -2.70 3.59
C GLU A 92 -4.85 -1.37 4.26
N HIS A 93 -3.83 -0.73 4.80
CA HIS A 93 -3.94 0.67 5.16
C HIS A 93 -3.81 1.54 3.92
N GLY A 94 -4.63 2.59 3.84
CA GLY A 94 -4.62 3.56 2.77
C GLY A 94 -4.33 4.98 3.27
N ALA A 95 -3.76 5.78 2.40
CA ALA A 95 -3.72 7.23 2.48
C ALA A 95 -4.37 7.80 1.20
N PRO A 96 -4.71 9.09 1.13
CA PRO A 96 -5.32 9.66 -0.05
C PRO A 96 -4.55 9.37 -1.35
N ASP A 97 -3.22 9.33 -1.26
CA ASP A 97 -2.30 9.25 -2.38
C ASP A 97 -1.63 7.87 -2.56
N ARG A 98 -1.92 6.89 -1.70
CA ARG A 98 -1.30 5.55 -1.80
C ARG A 98 -2.04 4.46 -1.03
N GLN A 99 -1.78 3.22 -1.45
CA GLN A 99 -2.10 2.00 -0.73
C GLN A 99 -0.82 1.41 -0.14
N TYR A 100 -0.84 0.98 1.13
CA TYR A 100 0.34 0.45 1.82
C TYR A 100 0.49 -1.05 1.55
N ILE A 101 1.50 -1.40 0.76
CA ILE A 101 1.70 -2.78 0.31
C ILE A 101 2.65 -3.55 1.22
N CYS A 102 3.78 -2.96 1.57
CA CYS A 102 4.79 -3.61 2.40
C CYS A 102 5.57 -2.60 3.24
N ASP A 103 6.27 -3.11 4.24
CA ASP A 103 7.11 -2.28 5.12
C ASP A 103 8.53 -2.05 4.54
N GLY A 104 8.79 -2.57 3.36
CA GLY A 104 10.14 -2.64 2.80
C GLY A 104 10.99 -3.76 3.44
N PRO A 105 12.19 -3.99 2.91
CA PRO A 105 13.10 -5.01 3.44
C PRO A 105 13.53 -4.68 4.87
N ALA A 106 13.61 -5.71 5.72
CA ALA A 106 14.07 -5.55 7.09
C ALA A 106 15.50 -4.98 7.11
N PRO A 107 15.82 -4.05 8.04
CA PRO A 107 17.16 -3.52 8.16
C PRO A 107 18.18 -4.63 8.43
N ALA A 108 19.32 -4.60 7.73
CA ALA A 108 20.38 -5.60 7.91
C ALA A 108 21.38 -5.17 8.98
N GLY A 109 21.58 -6.02 9.97
CA GLY A 109 22.56 -5.84 11.04
C GLY A 109 22.28 -4.63 11.95
N LEU A 110 23.11 -4.45 12.97
CA LEU A 110 22.94 -3.39 13.98
C LEU A 110 22.92 -1.99 13.35
N GLN A 111 23.84 -1.70 12.44
CA GLN A 111 23.91 -0.39 11.81
C GLN A 111 22.65 -0.09 10.97
N GLY A 112 22.11 -1.07 10.27
CA GLY A 112 20.85 -0.94 9.53
C GLY A 112 19.69 -0.59 10.45
N TYR A 113 19.56 -1.28 11.59
CA TYR A 113 18.55 -0.98 12.59
C TYR A 113 18.72 0.42 13.21
N MET A 114 19.94 0.83 13.52
CA MET A 114 20.20 2.18 14.04
C MET A 114 19.81 3.26 13.04
N ASN A 115 20.13 3.06 11.76
CA ASN A 115 19.76 3.99 10.70
C ASN A 115 18.23 4.03 10.52
N TYR A 116 17.55 2.90 10.58
CA TYR A 116 16.09 2.81 10.50
C TYR A 116 15.41 3.56 11.65
N ILE A 117 15.88 3.34 12.89
CA ILE A 117 15.36 4.07 14.08
C ILE A 117 15.60 5.57 13.92
N LYS A 118 16.81 5.98 13.49
CA LYS A 118 17.14 7.39 13.26
C LYS A 118 16.20 8.03 12.23
N SER A 119 16.01 7.37 11.08
CA SER A 119 15.10 7.84 10.02
C SER A 119 13.66 7.94 10.49
N SER A 120 13.19 6.97 11.28
CA SER A 120 11.84 6.98 11.86
C SER A 120 11.64 8.17 12.80
N ILE A 121 12.58 8.41 13.71
CA ILE A 121 12.52 9.56 14.63
C ILE A 121 12.55 10.87 13.83
N TYR A 122 13.41 10.98 12.82
CA TYR A 122 13.48 12.16 11.96
C TYR A 122 12.14 12.42 11.23
N SER A 123 11.50 11.38 10.73
CA SER A 123 10.19 11.50 10.08
C SER A 123 9.09 11.93 11.06
N PHE A 124 9.13 11.44 12.30
CA PHE A 124 8.21 11.92 13.35
C PHE A 124 8.44 13.39 13.69
N VAL A 125 9.69 13.81 13.89
CA VAL A 125 10.04 15.21 14.19
C VAL A 125 9.59 16.12 13.04
N LYS A 126 9.88 15.75 11.78
CA LYS A 126 9.42 16.49 10.60
C LYS A 126 7.91 16.68 10.62
N ARG A 127 7.14 15.62 10.86
CA ARG A 127 5.67 15.65 10.92
C ARG A 127 5.16 16.58 12.02
N GLU A 128 5.79 16.58 13.20
CA GLU A 128 5.36 17.46 14.30
C GLU A 128 5.67 18.94 14.02
N ILE A 129 6.81 19.21 13.33
CA ILE A 129 7.15 20.56 12.84
C ILE A 129 6.10 21.03 11.81
N GLU A 130 5.75 20.19 10.84
CA GLU A 130 4.74 20.51 9.83
C GLU A 130 3.35 20.77 10.44
N ARG A 131 3.02 20.06 11.52
CA ARG A 131 1.79 20.28 12.31
C ARG A 131 1.84 21.52 13.20
N LYS A 132 2.94 22.27 13.19
CA LYS A 132 3.15 23.49 13.98
C LYS A 132 2.91 23.30 15.48
N LYS A 133 3.34 22.17 16.03
CA LYS A 133 3.18 21.84 17.47
C LYS A 133 4.25 22.48 18.37
N GLY A 134 5.17 23.25 17.80
CA GLY A 134 6.25 23.97 18.45
C GLY A 134 7.30 24.43 17.47
N THR A 135 8.35 25.08 17.96
CA THR A 135 9.53 25.37 17.11
C THR A 135 10.30 24.07 16.83
N PRO A 136 11.09 24.00 15.76
CA PRO A 136 11.93 22.84 15.48
C PRO A 136 12.84 22.47 16.68
N GLU A 137 13.39 23.46 17.35
CA GLU A 137 14.29 23.29 18.49
C GLU A 137 13.54 22.67 19.70
N GLU A 138 12.35 23.16 20.00
CA GLU A 138 11.50 22.62 21.08
C GLU A 138 11.09 21.17 20.81
N ILE A 139 10.71 20.87 19.57
CA ILE A 139 10.32 19.53 19.17
C ILE A 139 11.53 18.59 19.24
N MET A 140 12.68 18.97 18.71
CA MET A 140 13.90 18.16 18.79
C MET A 140 14.36 17.96 20.23
N ALA A 141 14.27 18.98 21.08
CA ALA A 141 14.59 18.87 22.52
C ALA A 141 13.64 17.90 23.25
N TYR A 142 12.35 17.94 22.93
CA TYR A 142 11.37 16.98 23.46
C TYR A 142 11.75 15.55 23.09
N PHE A 143 12.01 15.27 21.80
CA PHE A 143 12.40 13.93 21.35
C PHE A 143 13.73 13.47 21.94
N THR A 144 14.71 14.38 22.06
CA THR A 144 15.99 14.09 22.71
C THR A 144 15.79 13.60 24.14
N LYS A 145 14.93 14.27 24.91
CA LYS A 145 14.62 13.91 26.29
C LYS A 145 13.82 12.61 26.37
N GLU A 146 12.76 12.50 25.59
CA GLU A 146 11.82 11.38 25.63
C GLU A 146 12.49 10.04 25.29
N TYR A 147 13.37 10.04 24.30
CA TYR A 147 14.06 8.84 23.82
C TYR A 147 15.52 8.73 24.30
N ALA A 148 15.93 9.55 25.25
CA ALA A 148 17.30 9.60 25.79
C ALA A 148 18.38 9.64 24.69
N LEU A 149 18.18 10.47 23.66
CA LEU A 149 19.08 10.56 22.52
C LEU A 149 20.35 11.36 22.87
N GLY A 150 21.45 11.06 22.17
CA GLY A 150 22.70 11.86 22.30
C GLY A 150 22.51 13.31 21.83
N SER A 151 23.30 14.23 22.39
CA SER A 151 23.20 15.66 22.09
C SER A 151 23.41 16.03 20.62
N ASP A 152 24.11 15.19 19.86
CA ASP A 152 24.39 15.36 18.44
C ASP A 152 23.48 14.55 17.53
N PHE A 153 22.44 13.92 18.06
CA PHE A 153 21.56 13.05 17.30
C PHE A 153 20.92 13.75 16.08
N PHE A 154 20.51 15.00 16.26
CA PHE A 154 19.86 15.81 15.23
C PHE A 154 20.83 16.67 14.38
N LYS A 155 22.15 16.52 14.51
CA LYS A 155 23.13 17.35 13.76
C LYS A 155 22.96 17.28 12.23
N ASP A 156 22.48 16.15 11.73
CA ASP A 156 22.28 15.91 10.28
C ASP A 156 20.80 16.02 9.88
N PHE A 157 19.94 16.53 10.77
CA PHE A 157 18.53 16.68 10.48
C PHE A 157 18.29 17.69 9.37
N SER A 158 17.54 17.32 8.34
CA SER A 158 17.14 18.19 7.24
C SER A 158 15.74 17.81 6.78
N MET A 159 14.83 18.77 6.79
CA MET A 159 13.46 18.60 6.34
C MET A 159 13.38 18.12 4.89
N GLU A 160 14.24 18.68 4.03
CA GLU A 160 14.28 18.37 2.60
C GLU A 160 14.75 16.93 2.35
N LYS A 161 15.85 16.52 2.98
CA LYS A 161 16.38 15.15 2.85
C LYS A 161 15.41 14.10 3.34
N ILE A 162 14.71 14.41 4.44
CA ILE A 162 13.71 13.50 4.99
C ILE A 162 12.49 13.42 4.07
N ALA A 163 12.06 14.55 3.49
CA ALA A 163 10.97 14.57 2.53
C ALA A 163 11.30 13.73 1.28
N GLU A 164 12.51 13.87 0.75
CA GLU A 164 13.01 13.08 -0.38
C GLU A 164 13.05 11.58 -0.03
N GLN A 165 13.62 11.22 1.11
CA GLN A 165 13.67 9.84 1.58
C GLN A 165 12.28 9.23 1.75
N ASN A 166 11.36 9.96 2.38
CA ASN A 166 9.98 9.51 2.57
C ASN A 166 9.25 9.34 1.22
N SER A 167 9.53 10.21 0.25
CA SER A 167 8.98 10.08 -1.10
C SER A 167 9.48 8.83 -1.81
N LEU A 168 10.78 8.53 -1.72
CA LEU A 168 11.35 7.30 -2.29
C LEU A 168 10.82 6.03 -1.62
N GLU A 169 10.67 6.06 -0.29
CA GLU A 169 10.05 4.95 0.44
C GLU A 169 8.59 4.75 0.04
N ARG A 170 7.83 5.83 -0.11
CA ARG A 170 6.46 5.80 -0.60
C ARG A 170 6.34 5.04 -1.92
N LEU A 171 7.21 5.36 -2.88
CA LEU A 171 7.22 4.70 -4.19
C LEU A 171 7.60 3.22 -4.12
N LYS A 172 8.43 2.82 -3.16
CA LYS A 172 8.87 1.43 -3.00
C LYS A 172 7.85 0.55 -2.27
N THR A 173 7.18 1.11 -1.28
CA THR A 173 6.36 0.35 -0.32
C THR A 173 4.87 0.46 -0.54
N GLY A 174 4.42 1.37 -1.41
CA GLY A 174 3.01 1.57 -1.70
C GLY A 174 2.68 1.56 -3.19
N ILE A 175 1.43 1.26 -3.51
CA ILE A 175 0.86 1.55 -4.83
C ILE A 175 0.41 3.01 -4.81
N VAL A 176 0.87 3.79 -5.77
CA VAL A 176 0.53 5.20 -5.94
C VAL A 176 -0.21 5.41 -7.27
N LEU A 177 -0.85 6.56 -7.42
CA LEU A 177 -1.61 6.87 -8.64
C LEU A 177 -0.77 6.80 -9.91
N GLU A 178 0.49 7.23 -9.83
CA GLU A 178 1.44 7.19 -10.93
C GLU A 178 1.67 5.75 -11.42
N ASP A 179 1.77 4.79 -10.51
CA ASP A 179 1.90 3.38 -10.87
C ASP A 179 0.69 2.89 -11.68
N LEU A 180 -0.53 3.23 -11.20
CA LEU A 180 -1.76 2.79 -11.85
C LEU A 180 -1.97 3.42 -13.24
N LYS A 181 -1.45 4.63 -13.47
CA LYS A 181 -1.48 5.27 -14.80
C LYS A 181 -0.61 4.57 -15.81
N GLU A 182 0.51 4.00 -15.38
CA GLU A 182 1.46 3.28 -16.24
C GLU A 182 1.06 1.82 -16.48
N LEU A 183 0.23 1.24 -15.61
CA LEU A 183 -0.17 -0.16 -15.71
C LEU A 183 -1.34 -0.36 -16.67
N LYS A 184 -1.23 -1.39 -17.52
CA LYS A 184 -2.37 -1.93 -18.25
C LYS A 184 -3.13 -2.90 -17.35
N THR A 185 -4.05 -2.38 -16.55
CA THR A 185 -4.84 -3.20 -15.62
C THR A 185 -5.92 -4.01 -16.35
N ASN A 186 -5.96 -5.30 -16.09
CA ASN A 186 -6.88 -6.24 -16.73
C ASN A 186 -8.01 -6.77 -15.84
N PRO A 187 -7.95 -6.76 -14.50
CA PRO A 187 -9.02 -7.31 -13.67
C PRO A 187 -10.39 -6.73 -14.05
N ARG A 188 -11.41 -7.59 -13.98
CA ARG A 188 -12.81 -7.16 -14.18
C ARG A 188 -13.32 -6.36 -13.00
N PHE A 189 -12.83 -6.68 -11.82
CA PHE A 189 -13.17 -6.00 -10.58
C PHE A 189 -11.94 -5.89 -9.69
N VAL A 190 -11.70 -4.69 -9.16
CA VAL A 190 -10.70 -4.43 -8.13
C VAL A 190 -11.39 -3.76 -6.95
N MET A 191 -11.14 -4.24 -5.75
CA MET A 191 -11.61 -3.63 -4.51
C MET A 191 -10.41 -3.30 -3.64
N PHE A 192 -10.32 -2.04 -3.24
CA PHE A 192 -9.41 -1.59 -2.20
C PHE A 192 -10.20 -1.38 -0.91
N ASP A 193 -10.09 -2.32 0.02
CA ASP A 193 -10.61 -2.17 1.38
C ASP A 193 -9.54 -1.49 2.24
N ALA A 194 -9.50 -0.16 2.15
CA ALA A 194 -8.51 0.68 2.78
C ALA A 194 -9.09 2.06 3.11
N CYS A 195 -8.50 2.74 4.10
CA CYS A 195 -8.86 4.11 4.45
C CYS A 195 -8.67 5.07 3.26
N TYR A 196 -9.42 6.14 3.25
CA TYR A 196 -9.31 7.25 2.28
C TYR A 196 -9.60 6.93 0.81
N ASN A 197 -10.00 5.74 0.45
CA ASN A 197 -10.34 5.39 -0.94
C ASN A 197 -11.55 6.16 -1.49
N GLY A 198 -12.38 6.74 -0.62
CA GLY A 198 -13.51 7.59 -0.98
C GLY A 198 -13.24 9.10 -0.85
N SER A 199 -11.99 9.53 -0.87
CA SER A 199 -11.61 10.95 -0.69
C SER A 199 -11.80 11.77 -1.98
N PHE A 200 -13.01 11.82 -2.51
CA PHE A 200 -13.35 12.48 -3.80
C PHE A 200 -13.06 13.98 -3.85
N HIS A 201 -12.76 14.61 -2.72
CA HIS A 201 -12.40 16.02 -2.60
C HIS A 201 -10.89 16.28 -2.70
N GLU A 202 -10.11 15.23 -2.78
CA GLU A 202 -8.64 15.29 -2.90
C GLU A 202 -8.25 15.11 -4.36
N ASP A 203 -7.39 15.97 -4.87
CA ASP A 203 -6.80 15.77 -6.20
C ASP A 203 -5.82 14.59 -6.17
N GLY A 204 -5.98 13.67 -7.12
CA GLY A 204 -5.08 12.53 -7.25
C GLY A 204 -5.30 11.42 -6.22
N TYR A 205 -6.51 11.27 -5.67
CA TYR A 205 -6.83 10.09 -4.87
C TYR A 205 -6.86 8.82 -5.72
N ILE A 206 -6.49 7.70 -5.12
CA ILE A 206 -6.14 6.48 -5.87
C ILE A 206 -7.34 5.77 -6.52
N ALA A 207 -8.55 5.97 -6.01
CA ALA A 207 -9.78 5.35 -6.53
C ALA A 207 -10.56 6.24 -7.51
N GLY A 208 -9.99 7.37 -7.93
CA GLY A 208 -10.60 8.38 -8.80
C GLY A 208 -10.42 8.19 -10.28
#